data_f2d7bb9b867a183fe598d064b3a3696b
#
_entry.id   f2d7bb9b867a183fe598d064b3a3696b
#
_cell.length_a   1.000
_cell.length_b   1.000
_cell.length_c   1.000
_cell.angle_alpha   90.00
_cell.angle_beta   90.00
_cell.angle_gamma   90.00
#
_symmetry.space_group_name_H-M   'P 1'
#
loop_
_entity.id
_entity.type
_entity.pdbx_description
1 polymer ?
#
loop_
_entity_poly.entity_id
_entity_poly.type
_entity_poly.pdbx_seq_one_letter_code
_entity_poly.pdbx_strand_id
1 'polypeptide(L)'
;MTVGRDWLEAAVNRSWYGGAGWTYLFVPLIPFVALVTWWRFRIRPKTRFAALGAPIIVIGGLTAGGTGKTPTLIALARYLSGRGFKVGVVSRGYGRVAGQSSLLVEVDHTADKVGDEPLLIKQSVNKAAVVVGDSRLDAARSLCREHGVSVILADDGLQHYELPRDFEVVVVDAHRRFGNRWLIPCLLYTSPSPRDRQKSRMPSSA
;
A
#
# COMPACT_ATOMS: atom_id res chain seq x y z
N MET A 1 29.48 2.89 0.83
CA MET A 1 28.83 4.23 0.70
C MET A 1 27.45 4.28 1.38
N THR A 2 27.31 3.83 2.62
CA THR A 2 26.01 3.70 3.34
C THR A 2 25.82 4.77 4.42
N VAL A 3 26.87 5.33 4.96
CA VAL A 3 26.85 6.26 6.10
C VAL A 3 26.02 7.55 5.86
N GLY A 4 25.96 8.02 4.62
CA GLY A 4 25.20 9.24 4.28
C GLY A 4 23.68 9.06 4.23
N ARG A 5 23.18 7.84 3.93
CA ARG A 5 21.74 7.54 3.90
C ARG A 5 21.16 7.42 5.29
N ASP A 6 21.86 6.75 6.19
CA ASP A 6 21.40 6.52 7.57
C ASP A 6 21.25 7.83 8.35
N TRP A 7 22.18 8.77 8.13
CA TRP A 7 22.09 10.10 8.74
C TRP A 7 20.88 10.90 8.21
N LEU A 8 20.66 10.88 6.88
CA LEU A 8 19.51 11.57 6.27
C LEU A 8 18.19 10.97 6.76
N GLU A 9 18.09 9.64 6.81
CA GLU A 9 16.90 8.96 7.32
C GLU A 9 16.65 9.29 8.79
N ALA A 10 17.69 9.34 9.61
CA ALA A 10 17.59 9.72 11.01
C ALA A 10 17.15 11.19 11.18
N ALA A 11 17.68 12.11 10.37
CA ALA A 11 17.32 13.53 10.39
C ALA A 11 15.86 13.75 9.94
N VAL A 12 15.43 13.07 8.89
CA VAL A 12 14.04 13.10 8.41
C VAL A 12 13.09 12.54 9.47
N ASN A 13 13.39 11.35 10.02
CA ASN A 13 12.57 10.73 11.05
C ASN A 13 12.46 11.62 12.32
N ARG A 14 13.54 12.25 12.73
CA ARG A 14 13.52 13.19 13.87
C ARG A 14 12.60 14.38 13.60
N SER A 15 12.63 14.94 12.40
CA SER A 15 11.76 16.05 12.02
C SER A 15 10.30 15.65 11.87
N TRP A 16 10.04 14.43 11.40
CA TRP A 16 8.68 13.92 11.20
C TRP A 16 7.97 13.52 12.50
N TYR A 17 8.73 12.97 13.48
CA TYR A 17 8.17 12.39 14.69
C TYR A 17 8.62 13.08 15.98
N GLY A 18 9.69 13.89 15.95
CA GLY A 18 10.32 14.50 17.13
C GLY A 18 9.99 15.98 17.37
N GLY A 19 9.10 16.60 16.58
CA GLY A 19 8.74 18.01 16.74
C GLY A 19 9.40 18.94 15.71
N ALA A 20 9.60 20.22 16.07
CA ALA A 20 10.10 21.25 15.16
C ALA A 20 11.42 20.86 14.48
N GLY A 21 11.39 20.70 13.18
CA GLY A 21 12.54 20.34 12.37
C GLY A 21 12.57 21.09 11.04
N TRP A 22 13.63 20.86 10.26
CA TRP A 22 13.84 21.51 8.96
C TRP A 22 12.71 21.23 7.95
N THR A 23 11.89 20.18 8.12
CA THR A 23 10.74 19.87 7.27
C THR A 23 9.66 20.95 7.30
N TYR A 24 9.62 21.80 8.32
CA TYR A 24 8.71 22.97 8.37
C TYR A 24 9.02 24.01 7.29
N LEU A 25 10.22 24.02 6.74
CA LEU A 25 10.58 24.85 5.60
C LEU A 25 9.72 24.55 4.36
N PHE A 26 9.18 23.32 4.27
CA PHE A 26 8.33 22.88 3.17
C PHE A 26 6.83 23.11 3.39
N VAL A 27 6.44 23.65 4.55
CA VAL A 27 5.02 23.97 4.86
C VAL A 27 4.37 24.84 3.78
N PRO A 28 5.03 25.84 3.17
CA PRO A 28 4.44 26.62 2.08
C PRO A 28 4.08 25.79 0.84
N LEU A 29 4.68 24.61 0.65
CA LEU A 29 4.37 23.71 -0.47
C LEU A 29 3.11 22.86 -0.22
N ILE A 30 2.62 22.78 1.01
CA ILE A 30 1.45 21.96 1.39
C ILE A 30 0.19 22.34 0.60
N PRO A 31 -0.18 23.62 0.43
CA PRO A 31 -1.35 23.99 -0.38
C PRO A 31 -1.23 23.53 -1.83
N PHE A 32 -0.03 23.59 -2.40
CA PHE A 32 0.22 23.11 -3.76
C PHE A 32 0.06 21.59 -3.85
N VAL A 33 0.65 20.83 -2.91
CA VAL A 33 0.51 19.39 -2.86
C VAL A 33 -0.96 18.99 -2.63
N ALA A 34 -1.67 19.69 -1.76
CA ALA A 34 -3.10 19.48 -1.53
C ALA A 34 -3.93 19.73 -2.79
N LEU A 35 -3.63 20.82 -3.54
CA LEU A 35 -4.31 21.16 -4.78
C LEU A 35 -4.07 20.10 -5.87
N VAL A 36 -2.81 19.68 -6.07
CA VAL A 36 -2.46 18.63 -7.04
C VAL A 36 -3.14 17.31 -6.68
N THR A 37 -3.17 16.96 -5.39
CA THR A 37 -3.83 15.73 -4.92
C THR A 37 -5.33 15.80 -5.12
N TRP A 38 -5.94 16.93 -4.79
CA TRP A 38 -7.37 17.18 -5.00
C TRP A 38 -7.72 17.13 -6.50
N TRP A 39 -6.92 17.74 -7.36
CA TRP A 39 -7.09 17.70 -8.81
C TRP A 39 -6.99 16.26 -9.35
N ARG A 40 -5.95 15.51 -8.96
CA ARG A 40 -5.79 14.09 -9.30
C ARG A 40 -6.98 13.25 -8.80
N PHE A 41 -7.55 13.60 -7.66
CA PHE A 41 -8.76 12.98 -7.14
C PHE A 41 -10.00 13.26 -8.01
N ARG A 42 -10.13 14.48 -8.53
CA ARG A 42 -11.27 14.89 -9.36
C ARG A 42 -11.25 14.26 -10.76
N ILE A 43 -10.09 14.08 -11.35
CA ILE A 43 -9.93 13.53 -12.72
C ILE A 43 -9.88 12.01 -12.77
N ARG A 44 -10.12 11.31 -11.65
CA ARG A 44 -10.08 9.85 -11.60
C ARG A 44 -11.06 9.22 -12.55
N PRO A 45 -10.65 8.18 -13.29
CA PRO A 45 -11.61 7.31 -13.92
C PRO A 45 -12.48 6.66 -12.83
N LYS A 46 -13.79 6.83 -12.95
CA LYS A 46 -14.77 6.11 -12.11
C LYS A 46 -14.85 4.66 -12.60
N THR A 47 -13.80 3.89 -12.36
CA THR A 47 -13.81 2.45 -12.68
C THR A 47 -14.88 1.79 -11.80
N ARG A 48 -15.93 1.27 -12.46
CA ARG A 48 -17.01 0.55 -11.77
C ARG A 48 -16.47 -0.78 -11.24
N PHE A 49 -16.72 -1.03 -9.98
CA PHE A 49 -16.27 -2.19 -9.20
C PHE A 49 -16.65 -3.56 -9.77
N ALA A 50 -17.67 -3.63 -10.65
CA ALA A 50 -18.22 -4.87 -11.17
C ALA A 50 -17.37 -5.62 -12.23
N ALA A 51 -16.21 -5.09 -12.63
CA ALA A 51 -15.51 -5.57 -13.82
C ALA A 51 -14.49 -6.69 -13.60
N LEU A 52 -14.10 -6.98 -12.35
CA LEU A 52 -12.97 -7.90 -12.08
C LEU A 52 -13.39 -9.27 -11.54
N GLY A 53 -14.66 -9.45 -11.11
CA GLY A 53 -15.18 -10.74 -10.66
C GLY A 53 -14.77 -11.15 -9.23
N ALA A 54 -13.91 -10.36 -8.55
CA ALA A 54 -13.52 -10.58 -7.15
C ALA A 54 -13.40 -9.24 -6.41
N PRO A 55 -13.83 -9.15 -5.14
CA PRO A 55 -13.66 -7.95 -4.33
C PRO A 55 -12.19 -7.65 -4.06
N ILE A 56 -11.86 -6.35 -4.02
CA ILE A 56 -10.51 -5.86 -3.81
C ILE A 56 -10.42 -5.15 -2.46
N ILE A 57 -9.50 -5.62 -1.63
CA ILE A 57 -9.14 -5.03 -0.34
C ILE A 57 -7.77 -4.36 -0.50
N VAL A 58 -7.73 -3.05 -0.42
CA VAL A 58 -6.48 -2.29 -0.49
C VAL A 58 -5.91 -2.11 0.91
N ILE A 59 -4.64 -2.46 1.10
CA ILE A 59 -3.93 -2.29 2.37
C ILE A 59 -2.83 -1.26 2.16
N GLY A 60 -2.72 -0.30 3.07
CA GLY A 60 -1.69 0.73 2.97
C GLY A 60 -1.52 1.56 4.23
N GLY A 61 -0.48 2.38 4.26
CA GLY A 61 -0.21 3.32 5.35
C GLY A 61 -0.43 4.77 4.92
N LEU A 62 -0.78 5.62 5.87
CA LEU A 62 -0.88 7.07 5.65
C LEU A 62 0.45 7.79 5.91
N THR A 63 1.33 7.19 6.69
CA THR A 63 2.63 7.76 7.03
C THR A 63 3.74 7.11 6.20
N ALA A 64 4.77 7.88 5.88
CA ALA A 64 5.99 7.35 5.29
C ALA A 64 6.74 6.47 6.29
N GLY A 65 7.32 5.37 5.81
CA GLY A 65 8.11 4.43 6.61
C GLY A 65 7.40 3.09 6.88
N GLY A 66 8.06 2.23 7.66
CA GLY A 66 7.56 0.91 8.02
C GLY A 66 6.40 0.97 9.02
N THR A 67 5.17 0.81 8.54
CA THR A 67 3.95 0.85 9.35
C THR A 67 3.34 -0.53 9.63
N GLY A 68 4.03 -1.60 9.26
CA GLY A 68 3.50 -2.96 9.45
C GLY A 68 2.48 -3.40 8.39
N LYS A 69 2.47 -2.78 7.20
CA LYS A 69 1.56 -3.14 6.09
C LYS A 69 1.70 -4.61 5.68
N THR A 70 2.91 -5.03 5.37
CA THR A 70 3.18 -6.41 4.90
C THR A 70 2.80 -7.47 5.93
N PRO A 71 3.14 -7.36 7.22
CA PRO A 71 2.63 -8.27 8.26
C PRO A 71 1.11 -8.30 8.34
N THR A 72 0.44 -7.14 8.24
CA THR A 72 -1.03 -7.05 8.26
C THR A 72 -1.64 -7.76 7.05
N LEU A 73 -1.06 -7.55 5.86
CA LEU A 73 -1.49 -8.23 4.64
C LEU A 73 -1.34 -9.74 4.77
N ILE A 74 -0.20 -10.23 5.26
CA ILE A 74 0.07 -11.65 5.48
C ILE A 74 -0.94 -12.25 6.47
N ALA A 75 -1.21 -11.55 7.57
CA ALA A 75 -2.19 -12.00 8.57
C ALA A 75 -3.60 -12.12 7.97
N LEU A 76 -4.03 -11.11 7.20
CA LEU A 76 -5.32 -11.11 6.52
C LEU A 76 -5.39 -12.20 5.44
N ALA A 77 -4.33 -12.38 4.66
CA ALA A 77 -4.26 -13.42 3.64
C ALA A 77 -4.36 -14.81 4.25
N ARG A 78 -3.66 -15.08 5.35
CA ARG A 78 -3.75 -16.33 6.11
C ARG A 78 -5.16 -16.58 6.65
N TYR A 79 -5.76 -15.55 7.24
CA TYR A 79 -7.11 -15.62 7.78
C TYR A 79 -8.15 -15.95 6.69
N LEU A 80 -8.11 -15.27 5.56
CA LEU A 80 -9.03 -15.53 4.44
C LEU A 80 -8.79 -16.91 3.81
N SER A 81 -7.53 -17.29 3.61
CA SER A 81 -7.18 -18.63 3.10
C SER A 81 -7.64 -19.73 4.04
N GLY A 82 -7.55 -19.52 5.36
CA GLY A 82 -8.07 -20.44 6.38
C GLY A 82 -9.60 -20.56 6.37
N ARG A 83 -10.30 -19.56 5.83
CA ARG A 83 -11.76 -19.57 5.64
C ARG A 83 -12.19 -20.15 4.28
N GLY A 84 -11.25 -20.67 3.49
CA GLY A 84 -11.51 -21.30 2.19
C GLY A 84 -11.55 -20.32 0.99
N PHE A 85 -11.24 -19.04 1.20
CA PHE A 85 -11.13 -18.10 0.09
C PHE A 85 -9.87 -18.36 -0.73
N LYS A 86 -9.98 -18.31 -2.06
CA LYS A 86 -8.83 -18.27 -2.97
C LYS A 86 -8.28 -16.86 -3.01
N VAL A 87 -7.22 -16.61 -2.26
CA VAL A 87 -6.63 -15.27 -2.09
C VAL A 87 -5.66 -14.97 -3.21
N GLY A 88 -5.85 -13.83 -3.89
CA GLY A 88 -4.88 -13.21 -4.77
C GLY A 88 -4.21 -12.02 -4.08
N VAL A 89 -2.93 -11.80 -4.35
CA VAL A 89 -2.20 -10.61 -3.87
C VAL A 89 -1.59 -9.89 -5.04
N VAL A 90 -1.82 -8.58 -5.11
CA VAL A 90 -1.22 -7.69 -6.10
C VAL A 90 -0.21 -6.79 -5.41
N SER A 91 1.04 -6.80 -5.88
CA SER A 91 2.10 -5.90 -5.43
C SER A 91 2.83 -5.27 -6.61
N ARG A 92 3.57 -4.20 -6.36
CA ARG A 92 4.39 -3.54 -7.38
C ARG A 92 5.67 -4.30 -7.68
N GLY A 93 6.21 -5.03 -6.69
CA GLY A 93 7.52 -5.64 -6.80
C GLY A 93 8.62 -4.57 -6.80
N TYR A 94 8.63 -3.72 -5.76
CA TYR A 94 9.67 -2.70 -5.62
C TYR A 94 11.06 -3.34 -5.60
N GLY A 95 12.01 -2.78 -6.36
CA GLY A 95 13.39 -3.31 -6.46
C GLY A 95 13.59 -4.35 -7.58
N ARG A 96 12.53 -4.84 -8.24
CA ARG A 96 12.67 -5.75 -9.40
C ARG A 96 13.26 -5.03 -10.62
N VAL A 97 13.88 -5.79 -11.51
CA VAL A 97 14.33 -5.30 -12.81
C VAL A 97 13.10 -4.87 -13.63
N ALA A 98 13.07 -3.59 -14.02
CA ALA A 98 11.94 -2.99 -14.77
C ALA A 98 11.76 -3.64 -16.16
N GLY A 99 10.52 -3.70 -16.65
CA GLY A 99 10.22 -4.04 -18.04
C GLY A 99 9.49 -5.36 -18.29
N GLN A 100 9.03 -6.07 -17.26
CA GLN A 100 8.17 -7.23 -17.44
C GLN A 100 6.69 -6.86 -17.14
N SER A 101 5.80 -7.32 -18.04
CA SER A 101 4.36 -7.46 -17.76
C SER A 101 4.14 -8.19 -16.43
N SER A 102 2.92 -8.27 -15.95
CA SER A 102 2.58 -8.98 -14.70
C SER A 102 3.25 -10.36 -14.61
N LEU A 103 3.89 -10.66 -13.47
CA LEU A 103 4.59 -11.92 -13.21
C LEU A 103 4.01 -12.58 -11.97
N LEU A 104 3.65 -13.87 -12.09
CA LEU A 104 3.29 -14.69 -10.93
C LEU A 104 4.54 -14.98 -10.09
N VAL A 105 4.45 -14.74 -8.80
CA VAL A 105 5.54 -15.00 -7.85
C VAL A 105 5.52 -16.45 -7.42
N GLU A 106 6.63 -17.15 -7.65
CA GLU A 106 6.87 -18.49 -7.15
C GLU A 106 7.84 -18.47 -5.97
N VAL A 107 7.84 -19.56 -5.17
CA VAL A 107 8.63 -19.62 -3.93
C VAL A 107 10.15 -19.66 -4.20
N ASP A 108 10.55 -20.16 -5.36
CA ASP A 108 11.92 -20.29 -5.84
C ASP A 108 12.45 -19.04 -6.54
N HIS A 109 11.61 -18.03 -6.75
CA HIS A 109 12.07 -16.77 -7.32
C HIS A 109 13.03 -16.04 -6.37
N THR A 110 13.94 -15.26 -6.95
CA THR A 110 14.82 -14.36 -6.20
C THR A 110 14.18 -13.00 -5.97
N ALA A 111 14.60 -12.30 -4.91
CA ALA A 111 14.14 -10.96 -4.60
C ALA A 111 14.40 -9.95 -5.73
N ASP A 112 15.53 -10.09 -6.45
CA ASP A 112 15.86 -9.23 -7.59
C ASP A 112 14.85 -9.35 -8.74
N LYS A 113 14.19 -10.51 -8.87
CA LYS A 113 13.23 -10.77 -9.94
C LYS A 113 11.82 -10.28 -9.60
N VAL A 114 11.39 -10.42 -8.36
CA VAL A 114 10.01 -10.17 -7.95
C VAL A 114 9.85 -9.09 -6.87
N GLY A 115 10.93 -8.70 -6.20
CA GLY A 115 10.95 -7.82 -5.05
C GLY A 115 10.89 -8.58 -3.72
N ASP A 116 11.48 -7.99 -2.67
CA ASP A 116 11.55 -8.62 -1.33
C ASP A 116 10.17 -8.85 -0.71
N GLU A 117 9.30 -7.84 -0.75
CA GLU A 117 7.97 -7.91 -0.12
C GLU A 117 7.06 -8.96 -0.76
N PRO A 118 6.89 -9.03 -2.10
CA PRO A 118 6.09 -10.07 -2.74
C PRO A 118 6.61 -11.48 -2.50
N LEU A 119 7.94 -11.66 -2.47
CA LEU A 119 8.55 -12.93 -2.16
C LEU A 119 8.26 -13.37 -0.73
N LEU A 120 8.40 -12.45 0.25
CA LEU A 120 8.05 -12.69 1.64
C LEU A 120 6.57 -13.07 1.81
N ILE A 121 5.67 -12.38 1.11
CA ILE A 121 4.24 -12.68 1.12
C ILE A 121 3.99 -14.10 0.58
N LYS A 122 4.59 -14.45 -0.57
CA LYS A 122 4.45 -15.78 -1.17
C LYS A 122 4.96 -16.88 -0.26
N GLN A 123 6.14 -16.72 0.33
CA GLN A 123 6.72 -17.67 1.29
C GLN A 123 5.87 -17.81 2.56
N SER A 124 5.24 -16.71 3.00
CA SER A 124 4.40 -16.70 4.20
C SER A 124 3.01 -17.30 3.98
N VAL A 125 2.48 -17.22 2.75
CA VAL A 125 1.13 -17.70 2.38
C VAL A 125 1.20 -18.46 1.06
N ASN A 126 1.73 -19.68 1.09
CA ASN A 126 1.98 -20.50 -0.11
C ASN A 126 0.75 -20.72 -0.98
N LYS A 127 -0.45 -20.77 -0.38
CA LYS A 127 -1.73 -20.96 -1.09
C LYS A 127 -2.21 -19.71 -1.82
N ALA A 128 -1.67 -18.53 -1.53
CA ALA A 128 -2.05 -17.30 -2.21
C ALA A 128 -1.36 -17.21 -3.60
N ALA A 129 -2.10 -16.77 -4.60
CA ALA A 129 -1.55 -16.39 -5.88
C ALA A 129 -1.02 -14.94 -5.76
N VAL A 130 0.30 -14.75 -5.81
CA VAL A 130 0.93 -13.43 -5.70
C VAL A 130 1.38 -12.99 -7.09
N VAL A 131 0.92 -11.84 -7.57
CA VAL A 131 1.31 -11.29 -8.86
C VAL A 131 1.92 -9.91 -8.67
N VAL A 132 3.08 -9.71 -9.28
CA VAL A 132 3.76 -8.40 -9.34
C VAL A 132 3.60 -7.81 -10.73
N GLY A 133 3.38 -6.50 -10.81
CA GLY A 133 3.22 -5.81 -12.09
C GLY A 133 3.25 -4.30 -11.95
N ASP A 134 3.65 -3.61 -13.03
CA ASP A 134 3.65 -2.15 -13.08
C ASP A 134 2.21 -1.62 -13.09
N SER A 135 1.32 -2.28 -13.82
CA SER A 135 -0.13 -2.06 -13.79
C SER A 135 -0.78 -3.01 -12.78
N ARG A 136 -1.21 -2.46 -11.65
CA ARG A 136 -1.96 -3.24 -10.65
C ARG A 136 -3.32 -3.73 -11.16
N LEU A 137 -3.91 -2.99 -12.07
CA LEU A 137 -5.18 -3.38 -12.69
C LEU A 137 -5.00 -4.63 -13.56
N ASP A 138 -3.93 -4.69 -14.34
CA ASP A 138 -3.66 -5.85 -15.19
C ASP A 138 -3.23 -7.06 -14.37
N ALA A 139 -2.45 -6.86 -13.30
CA ALA A 139 -2.14 -7.91 -12.34
C ALA A 139 -3.41 -8.47 -11.65
N ALA A 140 -4.37 -7.61 -11.29
CA ALA A 140 -5.63 -8.03 -10.72
C ALA A 140 -6.51 -8.80 -11.74
N ARG A 141 -6.50 -8.39 -13.01
CA ARG A 141 -7.19 -9.11 -14.08
C ARG A 141 -6.61 -10.51 -14.33
N SER A 142 -5.27 -10.63 -14.33
CA SER A 142 -4.59 -11.92 -14.46
C SER A 142 -4.96 -12.84 -13.29
N LEU A 143 -4.95 -12.35 -12.05
CA LEU A 143 -5.39 -13.12 -10.88
C LEU A 143 -6.81 -13.68 -11.02
N CYS A 144 -7.74 -12.88 -11.51
CA CYS A 144 -9.12 -13.34 -11.71
C CYS A 144 -9.25 -14.36 -12.83
N ARG A 145 -8.60 -14.11 -13.97
CA ARG A 145 -8.77 -14.92 -15.18
C ARG A 145 -7.99 -16.24 -15.12
N GLU A 146 -6.75 -16.19 -14.65
CA GLU A 146 -5.81 -17.31 -14.73
C GLU A 146 -5.79 -18.14 -13.45
N HIS A 147 -6.07 -17.51 -12.29
CA HIS A 147 -5.98 -18.18 -10.99
C HIS A 147 -7.34 -18.33 -10.30
N GLY A 148 -8.42 -17.74 -10.83
CA GLY A 148 -9.77 -17.89 -10.30
C GLY A 148 -9.88 -17.48 -8.85
N VAL A 149 -9.22 -16.38 -8.45
CA VAL A 149 -9.22 -15.88 -7.06
C VAL A 149 -10.60 -15.37 -6.68
N SER A 150 -10.98 -15.55 -5.43
CA SER A 150 -12.26 -15.09 -4.88
C SER A 150 -12.16 -13.77 -4.11
N VAL A 151 -10.94 -13.34 -3.79
CA VAL A 151 -10.64 -12.04 -3.15
C VAL A 151 -9.23 -11.60 -3.50
N ILE A 152 -9.05 -10.30 -3.71
CA ILE A 152 -7.75 -9.70 -4.03
C ILE A 152 -7.33 -8.77 -2.90
N LEU A 153 -6.10 -8.93 -2.43
CA LEU A 153 -5.42 -8.02 -1.52
C LEU A 153 -4.41 -7.20 -2.31
N ALA A 154 -4.48 -5.86 -2.23
CA ALA A 154 -3.53 -4.99 -2.90
C ALA A 154 -2.57 -4.37 -1.88
N ASP A 155 -1.29 -4.67 -2.04
CA ASP A 155 -0.21 -4.15 -1.21
C ASP A 155 0.13 -2.71 -1.61
N ASP A 156 0.21 -1.82 -0.59
CA ASP A 156 0.50 -0.39 -0.72
C ASP A 156 -0.32 0.30 -1.82
N GLY A 157 -1.61 -0.02 -1.87
CA GLY A 157 -2.51 0.40 -2.95
C GLY A 157 -3.27 1.70 -2.71
N LEU A 158 -3.16 2.35 -1.54
CA LEU A 158 -3.96 3.54 -1.20
C LEU A 158 -3.77 4.71 -2.18
N GLN A 159 -2.57 4.85 -2.75
CA GLN A 159 -2.22 5.91 -3.70
C GLN A 159 -2.50 5.54 -5.17
N HIS A 160 -2.83 4.28 -5.46
CA HIS A 160 -3.09 3.79 -6.81
C HIS A 160 -4.58 3.84 -7.14
N TYR A 161 -4.99 4.96 -7.67
CA TYR A 161 -6.39 5.29 -7.94
C TYR A 161 -7.02 4.55 -9.12
N GLU A 162 -6.22 3.93 -9.96
CA GLU A 162 -6.67 3.15 -11.12
C GLU A 162 -7.23 1.78 -10.71
N LEU A 163 -6.79 1.25 -9.56
CA LEU A 163 -7.29 -0.01 -9.05
C LEU A 163 -8.65 0.19 -8.38
N PRO A 164 -9.71 -0.48 -8.85
CA PRO A 164 -10.99 -0.52 -8.14
C PRO A 164 -10.79 -1.08 -6.73
N ARG A 165 -11.57 -0.60 -5.78
CA ARG A 165 -11.45 -1.05 -4.38
C ARG A 165 -12.80 -1.10 -3.71
N ASP A 166 -13.09 -2.21 -3.04
CA ASP A 166 -14.30 -2.41 -2.26
C ASP A 166 -14.07 -2.06 -0.79
N PHE A 167 -12.86 -2.38 -0.28
CA PHE A 167 -12.45 -2.09 1.09
C PHE A 167 -11.06 -1.47 1.11
N GLU A 168 -10.84 -0.58 2.09
CA GLU A 168 -9.55 0.02 2.38
C GLU A 168 -9.18 -0.27 3.84
N VAL A 169 -8.00 -0.85 4.04
CA VAL A 169 -7.41 -1.09 5.35
C VAL A 169 -6.23 -0.15 5.52
N VAL A 170 -6.37 0.80 6.43
CA VAL A 170 -5.31 1.75 6.74
C VAL A 170 -4.56 1.27 7.97
N VAL A 171 -3.29 0.96 7.78
CA VAL A 171 -2.39 0.53 8.86
C VAL A 171 -1.74 1.76 9.47
N VAL A 172 -1.89 1.92 10.78
CA VAL A 172 -1.32 3.03 11.55
C VAL A 172 -0.45 2.45 12.67
N ASP A 173 0.81 2.89 12.72
CA ASP A 173 1.71 2.52 13.80
C ASP A 173 1.24 3.11 15.13
N ALA A 174 1.15 2.30 16.18
CA ALA A 174 0.60 2.71 17.48
C ALA A 174 1.47 3.78 18.18
N HIS A 175 2.79 3.74 17.99
CA HIS A 175 3.71 4.69 18.60
C HIS A 175 3.83 5.98 17.79
N ARG A 176 3.99 5.84 16.48
CA ARG A 176 4.19 6.97 15.56
C ARG A 176 2.89 7.68 15.20
N ARG A 177 1.77 6.98 15.24
CA ARG A 177 0.43 7.48 14.88
C ARG A 177 0.45 8.25 13.57
N PHE A 178 0.03 9.52 13.59
CA PHE A 178 0.03 10.41 12.44
C PHE A 178 1.22 11.38 12.42
N GLY A 179 2.24 11.16 13.27
CA GLY A 179 3.43 12.00 13.37
C GLY A 179 3.07 13.47 13.55
N ASN A 180 3.70 14.34 12.76
CA ASN A 180 3.46 15.79 12.81
C ASN A 180 2.13 16.26 12.20
N ARG A 181 1.32 15.37 11.64
CA ARG A 181 -0.01 15.63 11.02
C ARG A 181 0.01 16.54 9.78
N TRP A 182 1.18 16.83 9.24
CA TRP A 182 1.31 17.61 8.03
C TRP A 182 1.38 16.71 6.79
N LEU A 183 0.88 17.20 5.65
CA LEU A 183 0.95 16.46 4.39
C LEU A 183 2.39 16.36 3.89
N ILE A 184 2.66 15.37 3.00
CA ILE A 184 3.95 15.30 2.32
C ILE A 184 4.24 16.65 1.62
N PRO A 185 5.49 17.14 1.70
CA PRO A 185 6.71 16.45 2.09
C PRO A 185 6.98 16.35 3.61
N CYS A 186 6.03 16.79 4.44
CA CYS A 186 6.24 16.81 5.88
C CYS A 186 5.99 15.47 6.58
N LEU A 187 5.13 14.58 6.07
CA LEU A 187 4.98 13.19 6.54
C LEU A 187 3.79 12.42 5.92
N LEU A 188 2.57 13.00 5.97
CA LEU A 188 1.34 12.26 5.65
C LEU A 188 1.10 12.17 4.15
N TYR A 189 0.79 10.97 3.66
CA TYR A 189 0.18 10.81 2.35
C TYR A 189 -1.31 11.20 2.41
N THR A 190 -1.79 11.86 1.39
CA THR A 190 -3.22 12.09 1.26
C THR A 190 -3.90 10.80 0.82
N SER A 191 -4.75 10.24 1.66
CA SER A 191 -5.74 9.27 1.18
C SER A 191 -6.97 10.05 0.73
N PRO A 192 -7.38 9.90 -0.49
CA PRO A 192 -8.49 10.67 -1.02
C PRO A 192 -9.85 9.98 -0.92
N SER A 193 -10.00 8.98 -0.06
CA SER A 193 -11.29 8.32 0.10
C SER A 193 -12.21 9.10 1.03
N PRO A 194 -13.41 9.51 0.59
CA PRO A 194 -14.41 10.12 1.47
C PRO A 194 -14.88 9.18 2.59
N ARG A 195 -14.64 7.86 2.43
CA ARG A 195 -14.98 6.83 3.42
C ARG A 195 -14.06 6.82 4.64
N ASP A 196 -12.86 7.40 4.55
CA ASP A 196 -11.92 7.46 5.66
C ASP A 196 -12.42 8.30 6.84
N ARG A 197 -13.35 9.22 6.62
CA ARG A 197 -13.96 10.04 7.68
C ARG A 197 -14.91 9.27 8.59
N GLN A 198 -15.45 8.13 8.16
CA GLN A 198 -16.42 7.36 8.94
C GLN A 198 -15.81 6.27 9.82
N LYS A 199 -14.56 5.87 9.57
CA LYS A 199 -13.93 4.74 10.27
C LYS A 199 -13.01 5.12 11.44
N SER A 200 -12.86 6.41 11.76
CA SER A 200 -12.06 6.87 12.91
C SER A 200 -12.72 6.67 14.28
N ARG A 201 -13.88 6.03 14.34
CA ARG A 201 -14.53 5.68 15.61
C ARG A 201 -14.29 4.21 15.94
N MET A 202 -13.06 3.86 16.28
CA MET A 202 -12.87 2.69 17.13
C MET A 202 -13.13 3.11 18.58
N PRO A 203 -14.00 2.40 19.33
CA PRO A 203 -14.12 2.62 20.74
C PRO A 203 -12.76 2.34 21.39
N SER A 204 -12.31 3.26 22.24
CA SER A 204 -11.20 2.98 23.16
C SER A 204 -11.70 1.87 24.09
N SER A 205 -11.29 0.64 23.83
CA SER A 205 -11.42 -0.41 24.83
C SER A 205 -10.46 -0.09 25.97
N ALA A 206 -11.04 0.03 27.15
CA ALA A 206 -10.38 0.13 28.42
C ALA A 206 -9.35 -0.97 28.65
#